data_b31281c35e6f58e7d9426af9cfd19685
#
_entry.id   b31281c35e6f58e7d9426af9cfd19685
#
_cell.length_a   1.000
_cell.length_b   1.000
_cell.length_c   1.000
_cell.angle_alpha   90.00
_cell.angle_beta   90.00
_cell.angle_gamma   90.00
#
_symmetry.space_group_name_H-M   'P 1'
#
loop_
_entity.id
_entity.type
_entity.pdbx_description
1 polymer ?
#
loop_
_entity_poly.entity_id
_entity_poly.type
_entity_poly.pdbx_seq_one_letter_code
_entity_poly.pdbx_strand_id
1 'polypeptide(L)'
;SDESHQLIEEFMLLANEAVALRSSKLKRTTIHRVHEKPDPIRLQEYRENVLAHDVPCGNLTKPIEVQKLLKRLGKLSIGPALKIGFLKSLMRACYSVESLGHYGLAKSNYTHFTSPIRRYADLVVHRTLFDYSKTPLTALKQTAEHLSVTERNSSDAERDSKNVKLFAYLTSQLTSGKLVHYDAMVTEIRNFGFFVEVPNLGMSGLVPLSILDDDFYEIDQRGTQITGRRNRRTIRLGQDIKVVIAKVDPFKKQVDFRLLQSGKKSSGKRRLSGNQPKKVKKKSSSQNRRRTVPDKKTV
;
A
#
# COMPACT_ATOMS: atom_id res chain seq x y z
N SER A 1 -11.73 15.51 9.41
CA SER A 1 -11.90 16.08 10.76
C SER A 1 -12.49 17.47 10.60
N ASP A 2 -13.48 17.81 11.42
CA ASP A 2 -14.04 19.13 11.50
C ASP A 2 -13.21 20.03 12.42
N GLU A 3 -13.55 21.32 12.51
CA GLU A 3 -12.82 22.30 13.32
C GLU A 3 -12.78 21.90 14.80
N SER A 4 -13.84 21.28 15.31
CA SER A 4 -13.90 20.83 16.72
C SER A 4 -12.89 19.73 17.01
N HIS A 5 -12.74 18.77 16.10
CA HIS A 5 -11.72 17.73 16.23
C HIS A 5 -10.29 18.31 16.17
N GLN A 6 -10.06 19.26 15.27
CA GLN A 6 -8.76 19.94 15.17
C GLN A 6 -8.42 20.73 16.44
N LEU A 7 -9.40 21.44 17.01
CA LEU A 7 -9.21 22.17 18.26
C LEU A 7 -8.80 21.23 19.41
N ILE A 8 -9.49 20.12 19.57
CA ILE A 8 -9.18 19.13 20.62
C ILE A 8 -7.80 18.50 20.37
N GLU A 9 -7.45 18.21 19.12
CA GLU A 9 -6.14 17.68 18.72
C GLU A 9 -5.02 18.65 19.14
N GLU A 10 -5.16 19.95 18.84
CA GLU A 10 -4.18 20.97 19.24
C GLU A 10 -4.03 21.07 20.76
N PHE A 11 -5.13 21.03 21.53
CA PHE A 11 -5.05 21.00 23.00
C PHE A 11 -4.34 19.75 23.52
N MET A 12 -4.58 18.58 22.91
CA MET A 12 -3.87 17.35 23.30
C MET A 12 -2.37 17.43 22.98
N LEU A 13 -2.00 17.98 21.82
CA LEU A 13 -0.61 18.19 21.45
C LEU A 13 0.09 19.15 22.41
N LEU A 14 -0.56 20.26 22.77
CA LEU A 14 -0.05 21.24 23.72
C LEU A 14 0.14 20.62 25.12
N ALA A 15 -0.82 19.86 25.60
CA ALA A 15 -0.73 19.19 26.91
C ALA A 15 0.43 18.18 26.95
N ASN A 16 0.57 17.36 25.90
CA ASN A 16 1.65 16.40 25.76
C ASN A 16 3.03 17.09 25.77
N GLU A 17 3.19 18.19 25.05
CA GLU A 17 4.42 19.01 25.03
C GLU A 17 4.70 19.64 26.40
N ALA A 18 3.69 20.24 27.02
CA ALA A 18 3.82 20.91 28.33
C ALA A 18 4.27 19.94 29.42
N VAL A 19 3.73 18.69 29.42
CA VAL A 19 4.12 17.64 30.36
C VAL A 19 5.56 17.19 30.10
N ALA A 20 5.97 17.00 28.84
CA ALA A 20 7.33 16.66 28.49
C ALA A 20 8.33 17.73 28.98
N LEU A 21 8.01 19.01 28.75
CA LEU A 21 8.80 20.15 29.22
C LEU A 21 8.85 20.22 30.75
N ARG A 22 7.72 19.98 31.42
CA ARG A 22 7.65 19.97 32.89
C ARG A 22 8.54 18.87 33.48
N SER A 23 8.48 17.67 32.93
CA SER A 23 9.32 16.54 33.35
C SER A 23 10.81 16.85 33.19
N SER A 24 11.19 17.45 32.06
CA SER A 24 12.55 17.90 31.78
C SER A 24 13.01 18.98 32.77
N LYS A 25 12.20 20.02 33.03
CA LYS A 25 12.52 21.07 34.03
C LYS A 25 12.69 20.52 35.44
N LEU A 26 11.91 19.52 35.82
CA LEU A 26 11.99 18.84 37.10
C LEU A 26 13.12 17.79 37.17
N LYS A 27 13.86 17.60 36.06
CA LYS A 27 14.88 16.54 35.91
C LYS A 27 14.36 15.16 36.29
N ARG A 28 13.09 14.87 35.94
CA ARG A 28 12.44 13.59 36.19
C ARG A 28 12.64 12.68 34.99
N THR A 29 13.09 11.48 35.26
CA THR A 29 13.15 10.44 34.22
C THR A 29 11.74 9.99 33.91
N THR A 30 11.37 10.00 32.63
CA THR A 30 10.05 9.58 32.14
C THR A 30 10.20 8.96 30.75
N ILE A 31 9.09 8.50 30.20
CA ILE A 31 9.04 7.97 28.84
C ILE A 31 8.63 9.12 27.89
N HIS A 32 9.40 9.29 26.83
CA HIS A 32 9.13 10.24 25.74
C HIS A 32 8.59 9.51 24.50
N ARG A 33 7.78 10.20 23.72
CA ARG A 33 7.41 9.77 22.37
C ARG A 33 8.38 10.40 21.38
N VAL A 34 9.22 9.60 20.80
CA VAL A 34 10.33 10.02 19.96
C VAL A 34 10.04 9.68 18.50
N HIS A 35 10.31 10.62 17.63
CA HIS A 35 10.37 10.41 16.19
C HIS A 35 11.67 11.00 15.70
N GLU A 36 12.65 10.16 15.50
CA GLU A 36 13.98 10.57 15.09
C GLU A 36 13.98 11.25 13.72
N LYS A 37 15.01 12.04 13.47
CA LYS A 37 15.21 12.63 12.15
C LYS A 37 15.38 11.50 11.11
N PRO A 38 14.87 11.70 9.90
CA PRO A 38 15.06 10.72 8.83
C PRO A 38 16.54 10.52 8.51
N ASP A 39 16.89 9.31 8.09
CA ASP A 39 18.22 8.99 7.59
C ASP A 39 18.56 9.91 6.39
N PRO A 40 19.69 10.64 6.44
CA PRO A 40 20.10 11.53 5.36
C PRO A 40 20.24 10.80 4.00
N ILE A 41 20.66 9.53 4.00
CA ILE A 41 20.79 8.72 2.77
C ILE A 41 19.41 8.50 2.16
N ARG A 42 18.43 8.06 2.93
CA ARG A 42 17.05 7.86 2.46
C ARG A 42 16.39 9.16 1.99
N LEU A 43 16.69 10.28 2.66
CA LEU A 43 16.21 11.59 2.21
C LEU A 43 16.83 12.00 0.88
N GLN A 44 18.11 11.68 0.66
CA GLN A 44 18.78 11.97 -0.58
C GLN A 44 18.23 11.11 -1.72
N GLU A 45 18.06 9.80 -1.51
CA GLU A 45 17.41 8.90 -2.47
C GLU A 45 16.00 9.38 -2.84
N TYR A 46 15.23 9.78 -1.83
CA TYR A 46 13.90 10.34 -2.06
C TYR A 46 13.96 11.66 -2.85
N ARG A 47 14.90 12.55 -2.52
CA ARG A 47 15.13 13.80 -3.25
C ARG A 47 15.45 13.55 -4.72
N GLU A 48 16.33 12.60 -5.02
CA GLU A 48 16.68 12.21 -6.39
C GLU A 48 15.46 11.69 -7.15
N ASN A 49 14.64 10.87 -6.49
CA ASN A 49 13.37 10.41 -7.05
C ASN A 49 12.44 11.58 -7.39
N VAL A 50 12.28 12.56 -6.48
CA VAL A 50 11.46 13.76 -6.73
C VAL A 50 11.98 14.60 -7.90
N LEU A 51 13.31 14.77 -8.00
CA LEU A 51 13.94 15.49 -9.11
C LEU A 51 13.79 14.76 -10.44
N ALA A 52 13.81 13.42 -10.44
CA ALA A 52 13.56 12.62 -11.64
C ALA A 52 12.16 12.83 -12.24
N HIS A 53 11.21 13.32 -11.44
CA HIS A 53 9.87 13.71 -11.87
C HIS A 53 9.75 15.21 -12.22
N ASP A 54 10.87 15.89 -12.45
CA ASP A 54 10.95 17.32 -12.78
C ASP A 54 10.30 18.24 -11.71
N VAL A 55 10.24 17.75 -10.44
CA VAL A 55 9.75 18.54 -9.31
C VAL A 55 10.93 19.18 -8.58
N PRO A 56 11.03 20.51 -8.53
CA PRO A 56 12.13 21.18 -7.84
C PRO A 56 12.13 20.84 -6.35
N CYS A 57 13.25 20.35 -5.86
CA CYS A 57 13.43 19.87 -4.49
C CYS A 57 14.74 20.38 -3.90
N GLY A 58 14.64 21.10 -2.78
CA GLY A 58 15.79 21.60 -2.02
C GLY A 58 16.42 20.52 -1.12
N ASN A 59 17.20 20.99 -0.13
CA ASN A 59 17.80 20.09 0.86
C ASN A 59 16.77 19.69 1.92
N LEU A 60 16.32 18.43 1.88
CA LEU A 60 15.28 17.89 2.76
C LEU A 60 15.73 17.66 4.22
N THR A 61 17.01 17.87 4.55
CA THR A 61 17.45 17.90 5.95
C THR A 61 16.93 19.15 6.69
N LYS A 62 16.51 20.17 5.93
CA LYS A 62 15.96 21.43 6.46
C LYS A 62 14.44 21.37 6.47
N PRO A 63 13.76 21.50 7.62
CA PRO A 63 12.29 21.43 7.73
C PRO A 63 11.55 22.40 6.80
N ILE A 64 12.09 23.59 6.58
CA ILE A 64 11.50 24.59 5.69
C ILE A 64 11.43 24.11 4.23
N GLU A 65 12.44 23.38 3.77
CA GLU A 65 12.47 22.83 2.41
C GLU A 65 11.49 21.65 2.27
N VAL A 66 11.32 20.85 3.33
CA VAL A 66 10.28 19.81 3.38
C VAL A 66 8.88 20.43 3.26
N GLN A 67 8.60 21.48 4.03
CA GLN A 67 7.31 22.19 3.95
C GLN A 67 7.06 22.78 2.56
N LYS A 68 8.07 23.41 1.94
CA LYS A 68 7.97 23.93 0.58
C LYS A 68 7.67 22.82 -0.43
N LEU A 69 8.35 21.68 -0.30
CA LEU A 69 8.10 20.51 -1.15
C LEU A 69 6.68 20.00 -0.98
N LEU A 70 6.24 19.73 0.26
CA LEU A 70 4.88 19.21 0.54
C LEU A 70 3.78 20.14 0.02
N LYS A 71 3.97 21.46 0.15
CA LYS A 71 3.07 22.48 -0.40
C LYS A 71 3.00 22.43 -1.94
N ARG A 72 4.17 22.24 -2.60
CA ARG A 72 4.26 22.08 -4.05
C ARG A 72 3.59 20.78 -4.52
N LEU A 73 3.88 19.67 -3.84
CA LEU A 73 3.26 18.37 -4.14
C LEU A 73 1.73 18.38 -3.99
N GLY A 74 1.19 19.23 -3.11
CA GLY A 74 -0.27 19.40 -2.97
C GLY A 74 -0.97 19.92 -4.22
N LYS A 75 -0.23 20.52 -5.18
CA LYS A 75 -0.75 21.13 -6.40
C LYS A 75 -0.53 20.27 -7.66
N LEU A 76 0.18 19.14 -7.52
CA LEU A 76 0.56 18.28 -8.64
C LEU A 76 -0.26 16.99 -8.65
N SER A 77 -0.62 16.49 -9.82
CA SER A 77 -1.31 15.19 -9.98
C SER A 77 -0.48 14.03 -9.42
N ILE A 78 0.84 14.06 -9.61
CA ILE A 78 1.80 13.08 -9.05
C ILE A 78 2.03 13.27 -7.53
N GLY A 79 1.59 14.38 -6.98
CA GLY A 79 1.86 14.77 -5.60
C GLY A 79 1.49 13.73 -4.55
N PRO A 80 0.31 13.09 -4.58
CA PRO A 80 -0.04 12.05 -3.64
C PRO A 80 0.93 10.86 -3.64
N ALA A 81 1.37 10.39 -4.83
CA ALA A 81 2.34 9.31 -4.95
C ALA A 81 3.70 9.68 -4.33
N LEU A 82 4.20 10.89 -4.61
CA LEU A 82 5.45 11.38 -4.03
C LEU A 82 5.34 11.61 -2.51
N LYS A 83 4.19 12.05 -1.99
CA LYS A 83 3.96 12.16 -0.54
C LYS A 83 4.04 10.79 0.16
N ILE A 84 3.49 9.74 -0.44
CA ILE A 84 3.64 8.37 0.08
C ILE A 84 5.13 7.98 0.11
N GLY A 85 5.88 8.29 -0.94
CA GLY A 85 7.34 8.08 -1.00
C GLY A 85 8.07 8.80 0.15
N PHE A 86 7.71 10.06 0.44
CA PHE A 86 8.26 10.80 1.57
C PHE A 86 7.96 10.12 2.90
N LEU A 87 6.72 9.71 3.14
CA LEU A 87 6.35 9.00 4.38
C LEU A 87 7.14 7.70 4.57
N LYS A 88 7.43 6.98 3.47
CA LYS A 88 8.26 5.76 3.51
C LYS A 88 9.73 6.03 3.85
N SER A 89 10.24 7.24 3.62
CA SER A 89 11.61 7.64 3.97
C SER A 89 11.77 8.04 5.44
N LEU A 90 10.66 8.28 6.15
CA LEU A 90 10.69 8.66 7.56
C LEU A 90 10.94 7.47 8.48
N MET A 91 11.54 7.75 9.64
CA MET A 91 11.64 6.78 10.73
C MET A 91 10.27 6.56 11.37
N ARG A 92 10.12 5.47 12.11
CA ARG A 92 8.90 5.26 12.90
C ARG A 92 9.06 5.88 14.28
N ALA A 93 7.98 6.46 14.79
CA ALA A 93 7.96 6.94 16.16
C ALA A 93 8.01 5.75 17.14
N CYS A 94 8.74 5.90 18.25
CA CYS A 94 8.89 4.91 19.29
C CYS A 94 8.83 5.55 20.69
N TYR A 95 8.86 4.75 21.74
CA TYR A 95 9.02 5.23 23.09
C TYR A 95 10.48 5.12 23.53
N SER A 96 11.00 6.13 24.22
CA SER A 96 12.35 6.19 24.74
C SER A 96 12.40 6.96 26.06
N VAL A 97 13.36 6.66 26.90
CA VAL A 97 13.67 7.49 28.09
C VAL A 97 14.49 8.72 27.73
N GLU A 98 15.07 8.76 26.54
CA GLU A 98 15.82 9.88 26.00
C GLU A 98 14.90 10.82 25.22
N SER A 99 15.00 12.12 25.48
CA SER A 99 14.20 13.13 24.78
C SER A 99 14.91 13.54 23.48
N LEU A 100 14.73 12.74 22.41
CA LEU A 100 15.32 13.02 21.10
C LEU A 100 14.43 13.89 20.19
N GLY A 101 13.31 14.37 20.74
CA GLY A 101 12.34 15.16 20.00
C GLY A 101 11.39 14.32 19.09
N HIS A 102 10.49 15.01 18.44
CA HIS A 102 9.53 14.40 17.53
C HIS A 102 9.53 15.11 16.18
N TYR A 103 10.30 14.58 15.22
CA TYR A 103 10.49 15.19 13.90
C TYR A 103 9.17 15.49 13.17
N GLY A 104 8.27 14.51 13.10
CA GLY A 104 7.00 14.66 12.38
C GLY A 104 6.06 15.72 12.95
N LEU A 105 6.20 16.08 14.24
CA LEU A 105 5.44 17.13 14.92
C LEU A 105 6.26 18.44 15.07
N ALA A 106 7.52 18.45 14.66
CA ALA A 106 8.46 19.56 14.85
C ALA A 106 8.57 20.00 16.32
N LYS A 107 8.52 19.05 17.27
CA LYS A 107 8.61 19.29 18.71
C LYS A 107 9.96 18.83 19.24
N SER A 108 10.63 19.68 20.04
CA SER A 108 11.90 19.33 20.69
C SER A 108 11.73 18.39 21.88
N ASN A 109 10.60 18.47 22.57
CA ASN A 109 10.24 17.60 23.69
C ASN A 109 8.80 17.16 23.50
N TYR A 110 8.55 15.85 23.52
CA TYR A 110 7.21 15.35 23.35
C TYR A 110 7.03 14.02 24.10
N THR A 111 5.87 13.86 24.71
CA THR A 111 5.45 12.60 25.35
C THR A 111 3.97 12.36 25.11
N HIS A 112 3.50 11.17 25.43
CA HIS A 112 2.08 10.86 25.48
C HIS A 112 1.58 10.98 26.93
N PHE A 113 0.57 11.79 27.16
CA PHE A 113 0.01 12.06 28.48
C PHE A 113 -1.52 12.01 28.50
N THR A 114 -2.19 12.37 27.40
CA THR A 114 -3.61 12.71 27.36
C THR A 114 -4.55 11.51 27.27
N SER A 115 -4.06 10.28 27.14
CA SER A 115 -4.92 9.09 26.97
C SER A 115 -4.51 7.89 27.85
N PRO A 116 -4.46 8.02 29.19
CA PRO A 116 -3.98 6.96 30.10
C PRO A 116 -4.91 5.72 30.15
N ILE A 117 -6.18 5.85 29.74
CA ILE A 117 -7.13 4.73 29.73
C ILE A 117 -6.73 3.67 28.69
N ARG A 118 -6.21 4.08 27.54
CA ARG A 118 -5.90 3.20 26.40
C ARG A 118 -4.43 3.06 26.08
N ARG A 119 -3.56 3.91 26.63
CA ARG A 119 -2.13 3.86 26.42
C ARG A 119 -1.40 3.75 27.74
N TYR A 120 -0.74 2.62 27.96
CA TYR A 120 0.04 2.41 29.18
C TYR A 120 1.22 3.38 29.31
N ALA A 121 1.77 3.86 28.19
CA ALA A 121 2.80 4.91 28.17
C ALA A 121 2.34 6.16 28.91
N ASP A 122 1.13 6.63 28.66
CA ASP A 122 0.53 7.80 29.32
C ASP A 122 0.41 7.58 30.83
N LEU A 123 -0.02 6.39 31.26
CA LEU A 123 -0.10 6.02 32.67
C LEU A 123 1.27 6.03 33.36
N VAL A 124 2.32 5.55 32.68
CA VAL A 124 3.70 5.62 33.18
C VAL A 124 4.14 7.07 33.34
N VAL A 125 3.84 7.94 32.34
CA VAL A 125 4.15 9.37 32.43
C VAL A 125 3.40 10.04 33.57
N HIS A 126 2.12 9.71 33.80
CA HIS A 126 1.37 10.18 34.99
C HIS A 126 2.08 9.79 36.28
N ARG A 127 2.46 8.53 36.44
CA ARG A 127 3.15 8.03 37.63
C ARG A 127 4.48 8.76 37.86
N THR A 128 5.30 8.91 36.81
CA THR A 128 6.60 9.61 36.93
C THR A 128 6.44 11.13 37.16
N LEU A 129 5.30 11.71 36.77
CA LEU A 129 5.03 13.13 36.97
C LEU A 129 4.50 13.42 38.40
N PHE A 130 3.63 12.57 38.95
CA PHE A 130 2.92 12.83 40.21
C PHE A 130 3.43 11.99 41.37
N ASP A 131 3.95 10.80 41.09
CA ASP A 131 4.54 9.94 42.13
C ASP A 131 6.02 10.25 42.31
N TYR A 132 6.44 10.47 43.58
CA TYR A 132 7.84 10.71 43.93
C TYR A 132 8.67 9.44 44.02
N SER A 133 8.07 8.26 43.84
CA SER A 133 8.82 6.99 43.79
C SER A 133 9.78 7.02 42.58
N LYS A 134 11.07 6.79 42.87
CA LYS A 134 12.11 6.73 41.82
C LYS A 134 12.01 5.37 41.10
N THR A 135 11.34 5.36 39.97
CA THR A 135 11.40 4.17 39.09
C THR A 135 12.83 4.05 38.54
N PRO A 136 13.49 2.91 38.66
CA PRO A 136 14.84 2.71 38.12
C PRO A 136 14.89 2.99 36.63
N LEU A 137 15.94 3.66 36.16
CA LEU A 137 16.11 3.98 34.72
C LEU A 137 16.07 2.73 33.83
N THR A 138 16.67 1.63 34.31
CA THR A 138 16.67 0.33 33.63
C THR A 138 15.26 -0.20 33.39
N ALA A 139 14.39 -0.13 34.40
CA ALA A 139 13.00 -0.55 34.30
C ALA A 139 12.21 0.33 33.32
N LEU A 140 12.46 1.64 33.34
CA LEU A 140 11.82 2.56 32.35
C LEU A 140 12.30 2.28 30.93
N LYS A 141 13.58 2.00 30.70
CA LYS A 141 14.10 1.60 29.38
C LYS A 141 13.42 0.34 28.87
N GLN A 142 13.40 -0.72 29.67
CA GLN A 142 12.72 -1.98 29.32
C GLN A 142 11.22 -1.76 29.03
N THR A 143 10.56 -0.91 29.83
CA THR A 143 9.16 -0.56 29.60
C THR A 143 8.97 0.17 28.28
N ALA A 144 9.81 1.15 27.94
CA ALA A 144 9.72 1.90 26.68
C ALA A 144 9.93 1.00 25.45
N GLU A 145 10.90 0.10 25.51
CA GLU A 145 11.15 -0.89 24.46
C GLU A 145 9.95 -1.84 24.30
N HIS A 146 9.46 -2.38 25.41
CA HIS A 146 8.27 -3.25 25.41
C HIS A 146 7.04 -2.54 24.82
N LEU A 147 6.78 -1.31 25.21
CA LEU A 147 5.66 -0.51 24.71
C LEU A 147 5.79 -0.26 23.21
N SER A 148 6.99 0.00 22.71
CA SER A 148 7.21 0.21 21.27
C SER A 148 6.95 -1.06 20.47
N VAL A 149 7.31 -2.23 21.00
CA VAL A 149 7.03 -3.53 20.37
C VAL A 149 5.54 -3.86 20.41
N THR A 150 4.90 -3.73 21.57
CA THR A 150 3.47 -4.06 21.74
C THR A 150 2.56 -3.12 20.96
N GLU A 151 2.89 -1.82 20.84
CA GLU A 151 2.18 -0.88 19.99
C GLU A 151 2.25 -1.31 18.52
N ARG A 152 3.42 -1.75 18.05
CA ARG A 152 3.59 -2.25 16.70
C ARG A 152 2.75 -3.51 16.45
N ASN A 153 2.85 -4.47 17.35
CA ASN A 153 2.08 -5.71 17.27
C ASN A 153 0.57 -5.43 17.25
N SER A 154 0.10 -4.50 18.06
CA SER A 154 -1.31 -4.10 18.12
C SER A 154 -1.75 -3.46 16.78
N SER A 155 -0.94 -2.56 16.23
CA SER A 155 -1.24 -1.93 14.94
C SER A 155 -1.22 -2.92 13.78
N ASP A 156 -0.29 -3.87 13.81
CA ASP A 156 -0.21 -4.93 12.80
C ASP A 156 -1.40 -5.89 12.92
N ALA A 157 -1.81 -6.27 14.14
CA ALA A 157 -2.97 -7.11 14.38
C ALA A 157 -4.28 -6.43 13.94
N GLU A 158 -4.44 -5.14 14.22
CA GLU A 158 -5.60 -4.36 13.75
C GLU A 158 -5.66 -4.34 12.22
N ARG A 159 -4.54 -4.05 11.56
CA ARG A 159 -4.45 -4.05 10.10
C ARG A 159 -4.77 -5.43 9.52
N ASP A 160 -4.21 -6.48 10.10
CA ASP A 160 -4.44 -7.85 9.65
C ASP A 160 -5.91 -8.27 9.83
N SER A 161 -6.53 -7.89 10.95
CA SER A 161 -7.96 -8.13 11.17
C SER A 161 -8.84 -7.43 10.14
N LYS A 162 -8.54 -6.17 9.80
CA LYS A 162 -9.22 -5.45 8.71
C LYS A 162 -9.00 -6.13 7.36
N ASN A 163 -7.79 -6.56 7.08
CA ASN A 163 -7.43 -7.25 5.84
C ASN A 163 -8.19 -8.56 5.67
N VAL A 164 -8.36 -9.37 6.74
CA VAL A 164 -9.15 -10.62 6.67
C VAL A 164 -10.56 -10.35 6.14
N LYS A 165 -11.23 -9.31 6.66
CA LYS A 165 -12.57 -8.92 6.20
C LYS A 165 -12.55 -8.38 4.77
N LEU A 166 -11.56 -7.55 4.45
CA LEU A 166 -11.42 -6.98 3.12
C LEU A 166 -11.19 -8.06 2.06
N PHE A 167 -10.25 -8.98 2.29
CA PHE A 167 -9.98 -10.08 1.36
C PHE A 167 -11.17 -11.02 1.19
N ALA A 168 -11.90 -11.33 2.27
CA ALA A 168 -13.14 -12.11 2.18
C ALA A 168 -14.19 -11.41 1.30
N TYR A 169 -14.36 -10.09 1.48
CA TYR A 169 -15.26 -9.27 0.67
C TYR A 169 -14.85 -9.26 -0.81
N LEU A 170 -13.56 -9.02 -1.11
CA LEU A 170 -13.04 -9.00 -2.48
C LEU A 170 -13.14 -10.37 -3.16
N THR A 171 -12.90 -11.46 -2.41
CA THR A 171 -13.09 -12.83 -2.91
C THR A 171 -14.55 -13.10 -3.24
N SER A 172 -15.48 -12.69 -2.38
CA SER A 172 -16.92 -12.80 -2.62
C SER A 172 -17.35 -12.04 -3.87
N GLN A 173 -16.82 -10.83 -4.09
CA GLN A 173 -17.08 -10.06 -5.32
C GLN A 173 -16.59 -10.81 -6.56
N LEU A 174 -15.36 -11.34 -6.52
CA LEU A 174 -14.78 -12.08 -7.63
C LEU A 174 -15.61 -13.32 -7.97
N THR A 175 -16.05 -14.06 -6.95
CA THR A 175 -16.87 -15.28 -7.09
C THR A 175 -18.28 -14.97 -7.61
N SER A 176 -18.88 -13.85 -7.20
CA SER A 176 -20.21 -13.44 -7.66
C SER A 176 -20.25 -13.01 -9.13
N GLY A 177 -19.11 -12.86 -9.79
CA GLY A 177 -19.00 -12.39 -11.18
C GLY A 177 -19.41 -10.93 -11.39
N LYS A 178 -19.73 -10.20 -10.34
CA LYS A 178 -20.05 -8.76 -10.44
C LYS A 178 -18.79 -7.96 -10.69
N LEU A 179 -18.70 -7.32 -11.85
CA LEU A 179 -17.63 -6.38 -12.17
C LEU A 179 -17.87 -5.07 -11.42
N VAL A 180 -17.15 -4.88 -10.32
CA VAL A 180 -17.13 -3.62 -9.57
C VAL A 180 -15.92 -2.82 -10.02
N HIS A 181 -16.16 -1.57 -10.38
CA HIS A 181 -15.12 -0.64 -10.81
C HIS A 181 -14.65 0.20 -9.64
N TYR A 182 -13.34 0.35 -9.53
CA TYR A 182 -12.70 1.17 -8.51
C TYR A 182 -11.89 2.26 -9.16
N ASP A 183 -12.01 3.47 -8.64
CA ASP A 183 -11.09 4.55 -8.95
C ASP A 183 -9.79 4.31 -8.21
N ALA A 184 -8.69 4.39 -8.93
CA ALA A 184 -7.36 4.08 -8.42
C ALA A 184 -6.34 5.05 -9.00
N MET A 185 -5.24 5.27 -8.27
CA MET A 185 -4.13 6.11 -8.69
C MET A 185 -2.86 5.28 -8.80
N VAL A 186 -2.09 5.46 -9.86
CA VAL A 186 -0.79 4.81 -10.03
C VAL A 186 0.23 5.40 -9.05
N THR A 187 0.76 4.56 -8.15
CA THR A 187 1.68 4.99 -7.09
C THR A 187 3.11 4.54 -7.27
N GLU A 188 3.35 3.50 -8.05
CA GLU A 188 4.69 2.97 -8.30
C GLU A 188 4.71 2.18 -9.60
N ILE A 189 5.82 2.28 -10.37
CA ILE A 189 6.00 1.56 -11.63
C ILE A 189 7.21 0.65 -11.51
N ARG A 190 7.07 -0.63 -11.93
CA ARG A 190 8.10 -1.67 -11.90
C ARG A 190 8.14 -2.45 -13.22
N ASN A 191 9.19 -3.21 -13.43
CA ASN A 191 9.40 -3.99 -14.67
C ASN A 191 8.30 -5.04 -14.93
N PHE A 192 7.64 -5.53 -13.87
CA PHE A 192 6.61 -6.56 -13.96
C PHE A 192 5.17 -6.01 -13.91
N GLY A 193 5.00 -4.71 -13.65
CA GLY A 193 3.70 -4.09 -13.52
C GLY A 193 3.75 -2.74 -12.82
N PHE A 194 2.62 -2.23 -12.43
CA PHE A 194 2.53 -1.01 -11.64
C PHE A 194 1.56 -1.19 -10.48
N PHE A 195 1.90 -0.53 -9.37
CA PHE A 195 1.03 -0.51 -8.19
C PHE A 195 0.05 0.64 -8.27
N VAL A 196 -1.14 0.36 -7.80
CA VAL A 196 -2.23 1.32 -7.72
C VAL A 196 -2.74 1.40 -6.30
N GLU A 197 -3.00 2.59 -5.83
CA GLU A 197 -3.73 2.84 -4.58
C GLU A 197 -5.21 2.96 -4.90
N VAL A 198 -6.04 2.22 -4.16
CA VAL A 198 -7.50 2.24 -4.29
C VAL A 198 -8.09 2.84 -3.02
N PRO A 199 -8.35 4.17 -2.97
CA PRO A 199 -8.76 4.86 -1.75
C PRO A 199 -10.03 4.28 -1.13
N ASN A 200 -11.00 3.88 -1.95
CA ASN A 200 -12.26 3.29 -1.49
C ASN A 200 -12.10 1.95 -0.76
N LEU A 201 -11.00 1.26 -0.99
CA LEU A 201 -10.65 0.01 -0.31
C LEU A 201 -9.60 0.22 0.79
N GLY A 202 -8.96 1.39 0.83
CA GLY A 202 -7.86 1.69 1.74
C GLY A 202 -6.65 0.75 1.56
N MET A 203 -6.41 0.29 0.32
CA MET A 203 -5.35 -0.63 0.00
C MET A 203 -4.69 -0.34 -1.34
N SER A 204 -3.47 -0.81 -1.50
CA SER A 204 -2.78 -0.85 -2.78
C SER A 204 -2.74 -2.28 -3.35
N GLY A 205 -2.68 -2.38 -4.67
CA GLY A 205 -2.54 -3.66 -5.36
C GLY A 205 -1.76 -3.53 -6.66
N LEU A 206 -1.44 -4.67 -7.25
CA LEU A 206 -0.64 -4.75 -8.47
C LEU A 206 -1.53 -4.82 -9.71
N VAL A 207 -1.17 -4.10 -10.75
CA VAL A 207 -1.62 -4.37 -12.13
C VAL A 207 -0.44 -4.97 -12.88
N PRO A 208 -0.39 -6.30 -13.06
CA PRO A 208 0.69 -6.95 -13.78
C PRO A 208 0.67 -6.58 -15.27
N LEU A 209 1.84 -6.37 -15.89
CA LEU A 209 1.92 -6.14 -17.33
C LEU A 209 1.41 -7.33 -18.14
N SER A 210 1.53 -8.54 -17.60
CA SER A 210 1.02 -9.76 -18.23
C SER A 210 -0.50 -9.83 -18.39
N ILE A 211 -1.26 -8.99 -17.68
CA ILE A 211 -2.73 -8.89 -17.82
C ILE A 211 -3.12 -7.82 -18.85
N LEU A 212 -2.17 -7.00 -19.29
CA LEU A 212 -2.39 -6.01 -20.34
C LEU A 212 -2.20 -6.69 -21.70
N ASP A 213 -3.25 -7.39 -22.16
CA ASP A 213 -3.22 -8.19 -23.40
C ASP A 213 -3.22 -7.35 -24.68
N ASP A 214 -3.27 -6.02 -24.54
CA ASP A 214 -3.43 -5.08 -25.66
C ASP A 214 -2.12 -4.70 -26.33
N ASP A 215 -0.97 -4.80 -25.63
CA ASP A 215 0.35 -4.43 -26.18
C ASP A 215 1.52 -4.93 -25.30
N PHE A 216 2.73 -4.78 -25.82
CA PHE A 216 3.97 -4.88 -25.03
C PHE A 216 4.33 -3.51 -24.48
N TYR A 217 4.47 -3.42 -23.16
CA TYR A 217 4.76 -2.19 -22.47
C TYR A 217 6.23 -2.08 -22.08
N GLU A 218 6.83 -0.93 -22.34
CA GLU A 218 8.19 -0.59 -21.98
C GLU A 218 8.19 0.51 -20.92
N ILE A 219 9.10 0.38 -19.96
CA ILE A 219 9.32 1.38 -18.92
C ILE A 219 10.32 2.39 -19.42
N ASP A 220 10.08 3.66 -19.15
CA ASP A 220 11.06 4.71 -19.37
C ASP A 220 12.27 4.58 -18.42
N GLN A 221 13.40 5.18 -18.79
CA GLN A 221 14.63 5.10 -18.00
C GLN A 221 14.49 5.63 -16.56
N ARG A 222 13.52 6.52 -16.33
CA ARG A 222 13.26 7.14 -15.03
C ARG A 222 12.26 6.35 -14.17
N GLY A 223 11.61 5.31 -14.70
CA GLY A 223 10.55 4.58 -13.99
C GLY A 223 9.28 5.40 -13.74
N THR A 224 9.04 6.45 -14.53
CA THR A 224 7.94 7.40 -14.34
C THR A 224 6.70 7.06 -15.14
N GLN A 225 6.89 6.29 -16.21
CA GLN A 225 5.80 5.88 -17.11
C GLN A 225 6.10 4.56 -17.80
N ILE A 226 5.05 3.89 -18.23
CA ILE A 226 5.12 2.77 -19.16
C ILE A 226 4.40 3.13 -20.45
N THR A 227 4.94 2.72 -21.60
CA THR A 227 4.39 3.04 -22.90
C THR A 227 4.27 1.77 -23.74
N GLY A 228 3.09 1.54 -24.33
CA GLY A 228 2.84 0.45 -25.25
C GLY A 228 3.59 0.66 -26.57
N ARG A 229 4.22 -0.39 -27.10
CA ARG A 229 5.01 -0.33 -28.33
C ARG A 229 4.17 -0.01 -29.56
N ARG A 230 2.99 -0.63 -29.68
CA ARG A 230 2.10 -0.50 -30.85
C ARG A 230 1.05 0.57 -30.66
N ASN A 231 0.31 0.50 -29.55
CA ASN A 231 -0.83 1.37 -29.30
C ASN A 231 -0.43 2.75 -28.76
N ARG A 232 0.85 2.94 -28.40
CA ARG A 232 1.40 4.18 -27.81
C ARG A 232 0.66 4.65 -26.56
N ARG A 233 -0.14 3.77 -25.96
CA ARG A 233 -0.81 4.06 -24.69
C ARG A 233 0.23 4.24 -23.60
N THR A 234 0.15 5.38 -22.92
CA THR A 234 1.06 5.69 -21.82
C THR A 234 0.30 5.66 -20.51
N ILE A 235 0.89 5.00 -19.50
CA ILE A 235 0.41 5.01 -18.12
C ILE A 235 1.51 5.65 -17.27
N ARG A 236 1.14 6.68 -16.50
CA ARG A 236 2.08 7.52 -15.76
C ARG A 236 1.88 7.40 -14.27
N LEU A 237 2.95 7.60 -13.53
CA LEU A 237 2.89 7.77 -12.08
C LEU A 237 1.95 8.93 -11.71
N GLY A 238 1.10 8.74 -10.68
CA GLY A 238 0.10 9.74 -10.27
C GLY A 238 -1.13 9.84 -11.17
N GLN A 239 -1.25 8.99 -12.20
CA GLN A 239 -2.41 8.97 -13.08
C GLN A 239 -3.59 8.28 -12.40
N ASP A 240 -4.77 8.92 -12.49
CA ASP A 240 -6.03 8.31 -12.09
C ASP A 240 -6.51 7.34 -13.18
N ILE A 241 -6.87 6.14 -12.76
CA ILE A 241 -7.32 5.06 -13.63
C ILE A 241 -8.49 4.31 -12.99
N LYS A 242 -9.26 3.61 -13.81
CA LYS A 242 -10.30 2.70 -13.31
C LYS A 242 -9.83 1.26 -13.42
N VAL A 243 -9.96 0.54 -12.31
CA VAL A 243 -9.53 -0.84 -12.20
C VAL A 243 -10.66 -1.74 -11.74
N VAL A 244 -10.52 -3.03 -12.04
CA VAL A 244 -11.38 -4.09 -11.51
C VAL A 244 -10.50 -5.17 -10.92
N ILE A 245 -11.03 -5.94 -9.97
CA ILE A 245 -10.31 -7.04 -9.34
C ILE A 245 -10.06 -8.14 -10.39
N ALA A 246 -8.82 -8.58 -10.52
CA ALA A 246 -8.44 -9.70 -11.37
C ALA A 246 -8.17 -10.97 -10.56
N LYS A 247 -7.48 -10.84 -9.43
CA LYS A 247 -7.14 -11.95 -8.55
C LYS A 247 -7.03 -11.46 -7.11
N VAL A 248 -7.43 -12.31 -6.17
CA VAL A 248 -7.26 -12.10 -4.73
C VAL A 248 -6.47 -13.28 -4.16
N ASP A 249 -5.38 -13.00 -3.48
CA ASP A 249 -4.59 -13.99 -2.75
C ASP A 249 -4.55 -13.61 -1.25
N PRO A 250 -5.46 -14.18 -0.44
CA PRO A 250 -5.55 -13.86 0.98
C PRO A 250 -4.30 -14.28 1.78
N PHE A 251 -3.61 -15.35 1.35
CA PHE A 251 -2.42 -15.86 2.04
C PHE A 251 -1.22 -14.95 1.85
N LYS A 252 -1.02 -14.47 0.62
CA LYS A 252 0.04 -13.50 0.30
C LYS A 252 -0.35 -12.07 0.63
N LYS A 253 -1.59 -11.82 1.04
CA LYS A 253 -2.15 -10.50 1.29
C LYS A 253 -2.00 -9.59 0.06
N GLN A 254 -2.26 -10.13 -1.14
CA GLN A 254 -2.09 -9.45 -2.42
C GLN A 254 -3.40 -9.45 -3.23
N VAL A 255 -3.62 -8.36 -3.92
CA VAL A 255 -4.71 -8.22 -4.89
C VAL A 255 -4.12 -7.75 -6.22
N ASP A 256 -4.41 -8.51 -7.28
CA ASP A 256 -4.10 -8.09 -8.62
C ASP A 256 -5.34 -7.43 -9.24
N PHE A 257 -5.12 -6.30 -9.83
CA PHE A 257 -6.13 -5.54 -10.55
C PHE A 257 -5.87 -5.62 -12.06
N ARG A 258 -6.91 -5.40 -12.85
CA ARG A 258 -6.81 -5.15 -14.28
C ARG A 258 -7.43 -3.82 -14.64
N LEU A 259 -6.89 -3.19 -15.68
CA LEU A 259 -7.47 -1.95 -16.19
C LEU A 259 -8.87 -2.20 -16.76
N LEU A 260 -9.76 -1.25 -16.52
CA LEU A 260 -10.98 -1.16 -17.27
C LEU A 260 -10.62 -0.68 -18.68
N GLN A 261 -10.80 -1.52 -19.68
CA GLN A 261 -10.66 -1.09 -21.07
C GLN A 261 -11.80 -0.13 -21.39
N SER A 262 -11.47 1.13 -21.63
CA SER A 262 -12.42 2.08 -22.21
C SER A 262 -12.82 1.54 -23.59
N GLY A 263 -14.09 1.13 -23.71
CA GLY A 263 -14.61 0.33 -24.80
C GLY A 263 -14.23 0.79 -26.19
N LYS A 264 -13.29 0.10 -26.81
CA LYS A 264 -13.37 -0.18 -28.24
C LYS A 264 -14.19 -1.47 -28.35
N LYS A 265 -15.42 -1.36 -28.84
CA LYS A 265 -16.21 -2.49 -29.28
C LYS A 265 -15.31 -3.33 -30.19
N SER A 266 -14.91 -4.52 -29.74
CA SER A 266 -14.27 -5.49 -30.60
C SER A 266 -15.33 -5.97 -31.60
N SER A 267 -15.39 -5.34 -32.75
CA SER A 267 -16.04 -5.88 -33.94
C SER A 267 -15.12 -6.97 -34.49
N GLY A 268 -15.08 -8.07 -33.81
CA GLY A 268 -14.38 -9.28 -34.22
C GLY A 268 -15.33 -10.46 -34.07
N LYS A 269 -16.36 -10.54 -34.93
CA LYS A 269 -17.02 -11.81 -35.22
C LYS A 269 -15.95 -12.77 -35.74
N ARG A 270 -15.35 -13.57 -34.86
CA ARG A 270 -14.74 -14.84 -35.29
C ARG A 270 -15.86 -15.67 -35.93
N ARG A 271 -15.95 -15.66 -37.24
CA ARG A 271 -16.66 -16.68 -38.02
C ARG A 271 -16.01 -18.01 -37.63
N LEU A 272 -16.69 -18.78 -36.82
CA LEU A 272 -16.46 -20.20 -36.70
C LEU A 272 -16.82 -20.76 -38.07
N SER A 273 -15.82 -21.08 -38.90
CA SER A 273 -15.98 -21.91 -40.08
C SER A 273 -16.35 -23.29 -39.60
N GLY A 274 -17.64 -23.55 -39.62
CA GLY A 274 -18.16 -24.87 -39.39
C GLY A 274 -17.69 -25.79 -40.51
N ASN A 275 -16.84 -26.75 -40.18
CA ASN A 275 -16.47 -27.86 -41.02
C ASN A 275 -17.67 -28.81 -41.03
N GLN A 276 -18.53 -28.74 -42.06
CA GLN A 276 -19.55 -29.71 -42.28
C GLN A 276 -18.87 -30.99 -42.81
N PRO A 277 -19.20 -32.19 -42.28
CA PRO A 277 -18.69 -33.44 -42.83
C PRO A 277 -19.37 -33.74 -44.15
N LYS A 278 -18.56 -33.96 -45.20
CA LYS A 278 -19.00 -34.37 -46.54
C LYS A 278 -19.76 -35.68 -46.46
N LYS A 279 -21.00 -35.69 -46.92
CA LYS A 279 -21.81 -36.92 -47.16
C LYS A 279 -21.10 -37.82 -48.17
N VAL A 280 -20.71 -39.02 -47.73
CA VAL A 280 -20.22 -40.08 -48.60
C VAL A 280 -21.44 -40.75 -49.24
N LYS A 281 -21.50 -40.69 -50.59
CA LYS A 281 -22.47 -41.42 -51.42
C LYS A 281 -22.15 -42.91 -51.37
N LYS A 282 -23.12 -43.72 -50.91
CA LYS A 282 -23.12 -45.17 -51.04
C LYS A 282 -23.29 -45.51 -52.53
N LYS A 283 -22.31 -46.21 -53.08
CA LYS A 283 -22.49 -47.06 -54.31
C LYS A 283 -22.77 -48.47 -53.87
N SER A 284 -23.92 -48.96 -54.30
CA SER A 284 -24.32 -50.36 -54.23
C SER A 284 -23.56 -51.19 -55.29
N SER A 285 -22.97 -52.31 -54.95
CA SER A 285 -22.80 -53.45 -55.87
C SER A 285 -22.70 -54.74 -55.03
N SER A 286 -23.50 -55.58 -55.44
CA SER A 286 -23.82 -56.93 -55.00
C SER A 286 -22.70 -57.97 -55.20
N GLN A 287 -22.89 -59.07 -54.53
CA GLN A 287 -22.49 -60.48 -54.82
C GLN A 287 -21.33 -61.05 -54.00
N ASN A 288 -21.69 -61.87 -53.06
CA ASN A 288 -21.77 -63.31 -53.13
C ASN A 288 -20.55 -64.12 -52.64
N ARG A 289 -20.86 -65.06 -51.80
CA ARG A 289 -20.28 -66.40 -51.54
C ARG A 289 -19.36 -66.58 -50.32
N ARG A 290 -20.00 -67.17 -49.30
CA ARG A 290 -19.74 -68.48 -48.73
C ARG A 290 -18.32 -68.86 -48.30
N ARG A 291 -18.28 -69.26 -47.05
CA ARG A 291 -17.75 -70.50 -46.43
C ARG A 291 -16.77 -70.21 -45.27
N THR A 292 -17.21 -70.79 -44.19
CA THR A 292 -16.73 -71.85 -43.29
C THR A 292 -15.91 -71.41 -42.07
N VAL A 293 -16.51 -71.76 -40.97
CA VAL A 293 -15.97 -71.97 -39.62
C VAL A 293 -14.92 -73.11 -39.71
N PRO A 294 -13.93 -73.32 -38.88
CA PRO A 294 -14.13 -73.70 -37.52
C PRO A 294 -13.14 -73.18 -36.45
N ASP A 295 -13.66 -73.20 -35.22
CA ASP A 295 -13.12 -73.64 -33.93
C ASP A 295 -11.60 -73.79 -33.69
N LYS A 296 -11.19 -73.30 -32.54
CA LYS A 296 -10.62 -73.93 -31.33
C LYS A 296 -9.76 -72.97 -30.51
N LYS A 297 -10.20 -72.74 -29.26
CA LYS A 297 -9.70 -73.32 -28.00
C LYS A 297 -8.30 -72.89 -27.55
N THR A 298 -8.36 -72.34 -26.31
CA THR A 298 -7.45 -72.56 -25.17
C THR A 298 -5.99 -72.09 -25.30
N VAL A 299 -5.47 -71.26 -24.44
CA VAL A 299 -5.18 -71.45 -22.99
C VAL A 299 -5.22 -70.04 -22.34
#